data_49f9f90f5ea5104d9ca18b490b3c8e6d
#
_entry.id   49f9f90f5ea5104d9ca18b490b3c8e6d
#
_cell.length_a   1.000
_cell.length_b   1.000
_cell.length_c   1.000
_cell.angle_alpha   90.00
_cell.angle_beta   90.00
_cell.angle_gamma   90.00
#
_symmetry.space_group_name_H-M   'P 1'
#
loop_
_entity.id
_entity.type
_entity.pdbx_description
1 polymer ?
#
loop_
_entity_poly.entity_id
_entity_poly.type
_entity_poly.pdbx_seq_one_letter_code
_entity_poly.pdbx_strand_id
1 'polypeptide(L)'
;MSQVFFLTGSSRGLGRQIAEAVLAAGHQLVATARQPASVADLAERYGDRILPVALDVTDPDAAAAAVAAGAEAFGRIDVVVNNAGYANLAAVEDITLADFRAQLDANLFGVVNVTKAALPVLRAQGGGHIIQVSSIGGRLATAGLSAYQAAKWAVGGFSEVLAREVGPLGIKVTVLEPGGLQTDWAGSSMQVPQVSGPYQATVGAMAKVHEELGSSAALGDPAKVAQVVLAVAGMDEPPLRLILGSEAYAYATAAARARAESDAAWHDLTISTDRDDATDAQRDPLAAARG
;
A
#
# COMPACT_ATOMS: atom_id res chain seq x y z
N MET A 1 25.19 6.66 0.05
CA MET A 1 25.41 5.93 1.33
C MET A 1 24.50 4.71 1.36
N SER A 2 24.92 3.61 2.01
CA SER A 2 24.04 2.45 2.21
C SER A 2 22.91 2.83 3.18
N GLN A 3 21.69 2.41 2.88
CA GLN A 3 20.49 2.58 3.71
C GLN A 3 20.06 1.23 4.28
N VAL A 4 19.33 1.25 5.38
CA VAL A 4 18.70 0.07 5.98
C VAL A 4 17.21 0.08 5.65
N PHE A 5 16.77 -0.93 4.91
CA PHE A 5 15.36 -1.14 4.56
C PHE A 5 14.73 -2.16 5.51
N PHE A 6 13.51 -1.86 5.96
CA PHE A 6 12.60 -2.82 6.62
C PHE A 6 11.46 -3.11 5.64
N LEU A 7 11.35 -4.36 5.19
CA LEU A 7 10.38 -4.76 4.15
C LEU A 7 9.43 -5.82 4.67
N THR A 8 8.12 -5.59 4.54
CA THR A 8 7.12 -6.60 4.86
C THR A 8 6.73 -7.43 3.64
N GLY A 9 6.53 -8.75 3.84
CA GLY A 9 6.11 -9.64 2.77
C GLY A 9 7.17 -9.88 1.69
N SER A 10 8.43 -10.12 2.11
CA SER A 10 9.59 -10.26 1.21
C SER A 10 9.72 -11.61 0.50
N SER A 11 8.84 -12.59 0.79
CA SER A 11 9.01 -13.97 0.33
C SER A 11 8.72 -14.21 -1.16
N ARG A 12 7.85 -13.43 -1.78
CA ARG A 12 7.38 -13.62 -3.16
C ARG A 12 6.88 -12.32 -3.81
N GLY A 13 6.58 -12.41 -5.10
CA GLY A 13 5.96 -11.33 -5.87
C GLY A 13 6.75 -10.02 -5.81
N LEU A 14 6.05 -8.90 -5.66
CA LEU A 14 6.68 -7.58 -5.60
C LEU A 14 7.66 -7.45 -4.43
N GLY A 15 7.32 -7.97 -3.23
CA GLY A 15 8.21 -7.91 -2.07
C GLY A 15 9.54 -8.62 -2.30
N ARG A 16 9.52 -9.75 -3.03
CA ARG A 16 10.74 -10.45 -3.42
C ARG A 16 11.59 -9.61 -4.38
N GLN A 17 10.99 -8.98 -5.38
CA GLN A 17 11.68 -8.10 -6.32
C GLN A 17 12.29 -6.87 -5.62
N ILE A 18 11.57 -6.29 -4.64
CA ILE A 18 12.09 -5.20 -3.81
C ILE A 18 13.29 -5.68 -2.98
N ALA A 19 13.19 -6.86 -2.34
CA ALA A 19 14.28 -7.42 -1.55
C ALA A 19 15.55 -7.62 -2.38
N GLU A 20 15.42 -8.22 -3.56
CA GLU A 20 16.53 -8.42 -4.50
C GLU A 20 17.13 -7.10 -4.98
N ALA A 21 16.30 -6.12 -5.34
CA ALA A 21 16.76 -4.81 -5.80
C ALA A 21 17.51 -4.04 -4.71
N VAL A 22 16.99 -4.02 -3.47
CA VAL A 22 17.62 -3.39 -2.31
C VAL A 22 19.00 -3.98 -2.04
N LEU A 23 19.11 -5.30 -2.00
CA LEU A 23 20.38 -6.00 -1.74
C LEU A 23 21.36 -5.86 -2.91
N ALA A 24 20.90 -5.90 -4.15
CA ALA A 24 21.73 -5.70 -5.34
C ALA A 24 22.28 -4.28 -5.42
N ALA A 25 21.53 -3.28 -4.95
CA ALA A 25 21.98 -1.88 -4.87
C ALA A 25 22.99 -1.62 -3.72
N GLY A 26 23.33 -2.63 -2.91
CA GLY A 26 24.31 -2.51 -1.84
C GLY A 26 23.74 -1.99 -0.50
N HIS A 27 22.42 -1.96 -0.36
CA HIS A 27 21.74 -1.61 0.88
C HIS A 27 21.65 -2.81 1.85
N GLN A 28 21.23 -2.56 3.08
CA GLN A 28 20.92 -3.56 4.08
C GLN A 28 19.40 -3.76 4.16
N LEU A 29 18.98 -4.99 4.52
CA LEU A 29 17.57 -5.37 4.48
C LEU A 29 17.16 -6.17 5.71
N VAL A 30 16.16 -5.72 6.43
CA VAL A 30 15.34 -6.54 7.32
C VAL A 30 14.22 -7.14 6.45
N ALA A 31 14.36 -8.40 6.08
CA ALA A 31 13.43 -9.12 5.20
C ALA A 31 12.41 -9.86 6.04
N THR A 32 11.17 -9.37 6.11
CA THR A 32 10.16 -10.02 6.93
C THR A 32 9.19 -10.87 6.13
N ALA A 33 8.90 -12.06 6.64
CA ALA A 33 7.94 -12.99 6.10
C ALA A 33 7.35 -13.85 7.24
N ARG A 34 6.15 -14.42 7.05
CA ARG A 34 5.60 -15.38 8.01
C ARG A 34 6.50 -16.60 8.22
N GLN A 35 7.23 -16.98 7.19
CA GLN A 35 8.25 -18.04 7.21
C GLN A 35 9.58 -17.49 6.73
N PRO A 36 10.53 -17.13 7.60
CA PRO A 36 11.81 -16.55 7.22
C PRO A 36 12.66 -17.44 6.28
N ALA A 37 12.49 -18.76 6.37
CA ALA A 37 13.15 -19.70 5.46
C ALA A 37 12.83 -19.45 3.97
N SER A 38 11.73 -18.76 3.65
CA SER A 38 11.37 -18.40 2.27
C SER A 38 12.32 -17.38 1.61
N VAL A 39 13.24 -16.80 2.36
CA VAL A 39 14.28 -15.89 1.87
C VAL A 39 15.69 -16.36 2.22
N ALA A 40 15.86 -17.66 2.55
CA ALA A 40 17.15 -18.25 2.93
C ALA A 40 18.21 -18.12 1.83
N ASP A 41 17.83 -18.28 0.59
CA ASP A 41 18.70 -18.10 -0.58
C ASP A 41 19.26 -16.67 -0.70
N LEU A 42 18.50 -15.66 -0.31
CA LEU A 42 19.01 -14.30 -0.22
C LEU A 42 19.97 -14.15 0.96
N ALA A 43 19.69 -14.80 2.09
CA ALA A 43 20.60 -14.77 3.24
C ALA A 43 21.94 -15.45 2.92
N GLU A 44 21.93 -16.58 2.23
CA GLU A 44 23.14 -17.26 1.75
C GLU A 44 23.94 -16.37 0.78
N ARG A 45 23.25 -15.67 -0.13
CA ARG A 45 23.90 -14.86 -1.17
C ARG A 45 24.46 -13.55 -0.65
N TYR A 46 23.80 -12.91 0.32
CA TYR A 46 24.11 -11.53 0.74
C TYR A 46 24.69 -11.41 2.17
N GLY A 47 24.74 -12.52 2.93
CA GLY A 47 25.38 -12.58 4.25
C GLY A 47 24.80 -11.58 5.24
N ASP A 48 25.66 -10.82 5.90
CA ASP A 48 25.35 -9.82 6.94
C ASP A 48 24.59 -8.60 6.44
N ARG A 49 24.31 -8.49 5.15
CA ARG A 49 23.47 -7.40 4.61
C ARG A 49 21.98 -7.69 4.69
N ILE A 50 21.57 -8.89 5.06
CA ILE A 50 20.15 -9.25 5.21
C ILE A 50 19.90 -9.89 6.57
N LEU A 51 18.82 -9.47 7.21
CA LEU A 51 18.26 -10.09 8.42
C LEU A 51 16.87 -10.67 8.09
N PRO A 52 16.71 -11.99 7.90
CA PRO A 52 15.41 -12.63 7.82
C PRO A 52 14.71 -12.61 9.18
N VAL A 53 13.46 -12.09 9.24
CA VAL A 53 12.68 -12.01 10.48
C VAL A 53 11.28 -12.58 10.26
N ALA A 54 10.81 -13.38 11.23
CA ALA A 54 9.43 -13.84 11.25
C ALA A 54 8.48 -12.67 11.57
N LEU A 55 7.47 -12.47 10.71
CA LEU A 55 6.47 -11.45 10.96
C LEU A 55 5.13 -11.83 10.30
N ASP A 56 4.10 -11.95 11.13
CA ASP A 56 2.72 -11.74 10.70
C ASP A 56 2.36 -10.28 11.02
N VAL A 57 2.09 -9.48 10.00
CA VAL A 57 1.81 -8.05 10.18
C VAL A 57 0.52 -7.76 10.95
N THR A 58 -0.37 -8.76 11.09
CA THR A 58 -1.61 -8.64 11.87
C THR A 58 -1.37 -8.66 13.38
N ASP A 59 -0.18 -9.11 13.80
CA ASP A 59 0.25 -9.13 15.20
C ASP A 59 1.09 -7.88 15.53
N PRO A 60 0.57 -6.95 16.36
CA PRO A 60 1.27 -5.71 16.71
C PRO A 60 2.54 -5.95 17.55
N ASP A 61 2.56 -7.00 18.40
CA ASP A 61 3.72 -7.30 19.21
C ASP A 61 4.83 -7.92 18.37
N ALA A 62 4.48 -8.79 17.41
CA ALA A 62 5.42 -9.28 16.41
C ALA A 62 5.99 -8.15 15.54
N ALA A 63 5.18 -7.16 15.16
CA ALA A 63 5.64 -5.99 14.41
C ALA A 63 6.65 -5.17 15.23
N ALA A 64 6.37 -4.93 16.51
CA ALA A 64 7.28 -4.22 17.41
C ALA A 64 8.61 -4.98 17.58
N ALA A 65 8.56 -6.29 17.82
CA ALA A 65 9.73 -7.14 17.96
C ALA A 65 10.59 -7.18 16.68
N ALA A 66 9.95 -7.29 15.50
CA ALA A 66 10.67 -7.32 14.23
C ALA A 66 11.39 -5.99 13.94
N VAL A 67 10.75 -4.85 14.20
CA VAL A 67 11.36 -3.53 14.05
C VAL A 67 12.53 -3.37 15.02
N ALA A 68 12.37 -3.76 16.28
CA ALA A 68 13.44 -3.71 17.27
C ALA A 68 14.65 -4.56 16.87
N ALA A 69 14.41 -5.80 16.41
CA ALA A 69 15.48 -6.68 15.91
C ALA A 69 16.25 -6.06 14.72
N GLY A 70 15.54 -5.42 13.80
CA GLY A 70 16.17 -4.72 12.67
C GLY A 70 17.03 -3.53 13.12
N ALA A 71 16.51 -2.71 14.03
CA ALA A 71 17.20 -1.57 14.58
C ALA A 71 18.43 -1.99 15.41
N GLU A 72 18.36 -3.10 16.15
CA GLU A 72 19.47 -3.66 16.90
C GLU A 72 20.58 -4.18 15.97
N ALA A 73 20.20 -4.96 14.93
CA ALA A 73 21.15 -5.59 14.02
C ALA A 73 21.93 -4.59 13.16
N PHE A 74 21.28 -3.52 12.69
CA PHE A 74 21.88 -2.57 11.76
C PHE A 74 22.09 -1.17 12.34
N GLY A 75 21.70 -0.95 13.60
CA GLY A 75 21.86 0.32 14.32
C GLY A 75 20.87 1.41 13.89
N ARG A 76 20.07 1.19 12.83
CA ARG A 76 19.10 2.14 12.27
C ARG A 76 18.08 1.47 11.35
N ILE A 77 17.03 2.19 11.00
CA ILE A 77 16.12 1.86 9.89
C ILE A 77 15.90 3.15 9.11
N ASP A 78 16.25 3.19 7.82
CA ASP A 78 16.09 4.39 6.98
C ASP A 78 14.77 4.38 6.22
N VAL A 79 14.37 3.22 5.72
CA VAL A 79 13.20 3.05 4.87
C VAL A 79 12.34 1.89 5.37
N VAL A 80 11.08 2.15 5.60
CA VAL A 80 10.08 1.11 5.92
C VAL A 80 9.19 0.91 4.70
N VAL A 81 9.14 -0.31 4.16
CA VAL A 81 8.28 -0.66 3.03
C VAL A 81 7.18 -1.61 3.48
N ASN A 82 5.97 -1.10 3.66
CA ASN A 82 4.78 -1.87 3.97
C ASN A 82 4.20 -2.45 2.68
N ASN A 83 4.64 -3.66 2.32
CA ASN A 83 4.24 -4.35 1.09
C ASN A 83 3.34 -5.56 1.35
N ALA A 84 3.36 -6.16 2.54
CA ALA A 84 2.54 -7.34 2.83
C ALA A 84 1.04 -7.10 2.58
N GLY A 85 0.39 -8.02 1.89
CA GLY A 85 -1.03 -7.94 1.58
C GLY A 85 -1.51 -9.05 0.65
N TYR A 86 -2.84 -9.23 0.59
CA TYR A 86 -3.51 -10.18 -0.29
C TYR A 86 -4.93 -9.71 -0.62
N ALA A 87 -5.62 -10.38 -1.55
CA ALA A 87 -7.00 -10.09 -1.87
C ALA A 87 -7.84 -11.36 -2.03
N ASN A 88 -9.16 -11.22 -1.83
CA ASN A 88 -10.17 -12.19 -2.23
C ASN A 88 -11.11 -11.50 -3.21
N LEU A 89 -11.52 -12.18 -4.27
CA LEU A 89 -12.48 -11.68 -5.23
C LEU A 89 -13.84 -12.34 -4.96
N ALA A 90 -14.75 -11.61 -4.30
CA ALA A 90 -16.07 -12.09 -3.91
C ALA A 90 -17.10 -10.97 -3.94
N ALA A 91 -18.37 -11.27 -4.21
CA ALA A 91 -19.45 -10.31 -4.03
C ALA A 91 -19.58 -9.94 -2.53
N VAL A 92 -20.10 -8.74 -2.25
CA VAL A 92 -20.30 -8.29 -0.86
C VAL A 92 -21.22 -9.22 -0.07
N GLU A 93 -22.21 -9.82 -0.74
CA GLU A 93 -23.12 -10.78 -0.10
C GLU A 93 -22.48 -12.16 0.09
N ASP A 94 -21.52 -12.55 -0.77
CA ASP A 94 -20.89 -13.86 -0.75
C ASP A 94 -19.67 -13.92 0.20
N ILE A 95 -18.98 -12.79 0.43
CA ILE A 95 -17.80 -12.77 1.30
C ILE A 95 -18.22 -12.94 2.77
N THR A 96 -17.54 -13.82 3.51
CA THR A 96 -17.78 -13.92 4.94
C THR A 96 -17.25 -12.69 5.69
N LEU A 97 -17.89 -12.32 6.80
CA LEU A 97 -17.38 -11.24 7.66
C LEU A 97 -15.99 -11.55 8.22
N ALA A 98 -15.67 -12.82 8.42
CA ALA A 98 -14.34 -13.25 8.86
C ALA A 98 -13.28 -12.95 7.78
N ASP A 99 -13.53 -13.30 6.52
CA ASP A 99 -12.62 -13.03 5.41
C ASP A 99 -12.50 -11.53 5.14
N PHE A 100 -13.62 -10.80 5.24
CA PHE A 100 -13.61 -9.35 5.10
C PHE A 100 -12.68 -8.69 6.15
N ARG A 101 -12.83 -9.08 7.43
CA ARG A 101 -11.98 -8.60 8.53
C ARG A 101 -10.53 -9.00 8.33
N ALA A 102 -10.25 -10.25 7.97
CA ALA A 102 -8.89 -10.73 7.75
C ALA A 102 -8.15 -9.92 6.65
N GLN A 103 -8.87 -9.49 5.60
CA GLN A 103 -8.28 -8.60 4.59
C GLN A 103 -8.00 -7.19 5.14
N LEU A 104 -8.88 -6.63 5.97
CA LEU A 104 -8.61 -5.37 6.66
C LEU A 104 -7.44 -5.51 7.64
N ASP A 105 -7.38 -6.60 8.40
CA ASP A 105 -6.30 -6.86 9.35
C ASP A 105 -4.94 -6.92 8.65
N ALA A 106 -4.84 -7.63 7.54
CA ALA A 106 -3.59 -7.73 6.79
C ALA A 106 -3.22 -6.45 6.01
N ASN A 107 -4.18 -5.90 5.24
CA ASN A 107 -3.88 -4.82 4.27
C ASN A 107 -3.94 -3.41 4.87
N LEU A 108 -4.62 -3.21 6.01
CA LEU A 108 -4.72 -1.93 6.71
C LEU A 108 -4.06 -2.00 8.08
N PHE A 109 -4.56 -2.84 8.99
CA PHE A 109 -4.01 -2.87 10.35
C PHE A 109 -2.56 -3.35 10.37
N GLY A 110 -2.15 -4.26 9.47
CA GLY A 110 -0.75 -4.62 9.30
C GLY A 110 0.13 -3.43 8.94
N VAL A 111 -0.33 -2.54 8.04
CA VAL A 111 0.35 -1.29 7.73
C VAL A 111 0.44 -0.37 8.96
N VAL A 112 -0.65 -0.24 9.70
CA VAL A 112 -0.71 0.57 10.94
C VAL A 112 0.24 0.02 12.01
N ASN A 113 0.24 -1.30 12.25
CA ASN A 113 1.06 -1.95 13.26
C ASN A 113 2.56 -1.70 13.02
N VAL A 114 3.02 -1.99 11.79
CA VAL A 114 4.44 -1.79 11.42
C VAL A 114 4.81 -0.32 11.43
N THR A 115 3.95 0.56 10.92
CA THR A 115 4.18 2.01 10.95
C THR A 115 4.32 2.51 12.40
N LYS A 116 3.40 2.15 13.29
CA LYS A 116 3.46 2.52 14.71
C LYS A 116 4.72 1.99 15.40
N ALA A 117 5.14 0.77 15.09
CA ALA A 117 6.37 0.20 15.63
C ALA A 117 7.62 0.95 15.15
N ALA A 118 7.66 1.37 13.88
CA ALA A 118 8.80 2.03 13.28
C ALA A 118 8.94 3.51 13.68
N LEU A 119 7.83 4.22 13.92
CA LEU A 119 7.85 5.67 14.21
C LEU A 119 8.78 6.09 15.36
N PRO A 120 8.86 5.40 16.52
CA PRO A 120 9.79 5.77 17.58
C PRO A 120 11.24 5.72 17.13
N VAL A 121 11.62 4.71 16.33
CA VAL A 121 12.98 4.53 15.79
C VAL A 121 13.30 5.66 14.81
N LEU A 122 12.43 5.90 13.83
CA LEU A 122 12.58 6.95 12.82
C LEU A 122 12.67 8.34 13.46
N ARG A 123 11.83 8.61 14.45
CA ARG A 123 11.84 9.88 15.20
C ARG A 123 13.13 10.07 16.01
N ALA A 124 13.60 9.01 16.70
CA ALA A 124 14.80 9.09 17.52
C ALA A 124 16.07 9.36 16.69
N GLN A 125 16.11 8.86 15.45
CA GLN A 125 17.23 9.10 14.52
C GLN A 125 17.10 10.40 13.69
N GLY A 126 15.98 11.14 13.85
CA GLY A 126 15.78 12.44 13.22
C GLY A 126 15.22 12.37 11.78
N GLY A 127 14.69 11.24 11.35
CA GLY A 127 14.07 11.11 10.02
C GLY A 127 14.02 9.69 9.50
N GLY A 128 13.52 9.55 8.29
CA GLY A 128 13.39 8.29 7.57
C GLY A 128 12.27 8.37 6.53
N HIS A 129 11.95 7.26 5.88
CA HIS A 129 10.93 7.22 4.85
C HIS A 129 10.02 6.00 5.02
N ILE A 130 8.72 6.22 5.08
CA ILE A 130 7.70 5.17 5.12
C ILE A 130 7.06 5.08 3.73
N ILE A 131 7.22 3.93 3.07
CA ILE A 131 6.66 3.64 1.75
C ILE A 131 5.54 2.62 1.91
N GLN A 132 4.32 3.02 1.58
CA GLN A 132 3.13 2.18 1.64
C GLN A 132 2.82 1.63 0.26
N VAL A 133 2.89 0.31 0.08
CA VAL A 133 2.43 -0.33 -1.16
C VAL A 133 0.91 -0.48 -1.10
N SER A 134 0.23 0.51 -1.68
CA SER A 134 -1.22 0.49 -1.87
C SER A 134 -1.57 -0.17 -3.22
N SER A 135 -2.46 0.41 -3.97
CA SER A 135 -2.93 -0.05 -5.28
C SER A 135 -3.69 1.09 -5.95
N ILE A 136 -3.82 1.03 -7.27
CA ILE A 136 -4.83 1.81 -7.99
C ILE A 136 -6.24 1.56 -7.43
N GLY A 137 -6.49 0.36 -6.88
CA GLY A 137 -7.71 0.02 -6.14
C GLY A 137 -7.96 0.87 -4.87
N GLY A 138 -7.01 1.70 -4.43
CA GLY A 138 -7.21 2.76 -3.44
C GLY A 138 -7.75 4.06 -4.02
N ARG A 139 -8.07 4.11 -5.33
CA ARG A 139 -8.63 5.29 -6.04
C ARG A 139 -9.88 4.99 -6.86
N LEU A 140 -10.14 3.75 -7.19
CA LEU A 140 -11.28 3.34 -8.01
C LEU A 140 -11.97 2.11 -7.40
N ALA A 141 -13.16 1.78 -7.93
CA ALA A 141 -13.96 0.65 -7.49
C ALA A 141 -14.03 -0.43 -8.58
N THR A 142 -13.84 -1.68 -8.16
CA THR A 142 -13.95 -2.87 -9.03
C THR A 142 -14.86 -3.88 -8.36
N ALA A 143 -15.85 -4.41 -9.09
CA ALA A 143 -16.75 -5.43 -8.57
C ALA A 143 -15.96 -6.65 -8.05
N GLY A 144 -16.32 -7.13 -6.87
CA GLY A 144 -15.68 -8.28 -6.22
C GLY A 144 -14.49 -7.98 -5.32
N LEU A 145 -13.97 -6.75 -5.29
CA LEU A 145 -12.80 -6.39 -4.49
C LEU A 145 -13.13 -5.50 -3.28
N SER A 146 -14.33 -5.59 -2.73
CA SER A 146 -14.81 -4.66 -1.70
C SER A 146 -13.92 -4.58 -0.47
N ALA A 147 -13.52 -5.71 0.13
CA ALA A 147 -12.68 -5.73 1.34
C ALA A 147 -11.26 -5.21 1.04
N TYR A 148 -10.67 -5.67 -0.07
CA TYR A 148 -9.34 -5.23 -0.48
C TYR A 148 -9.29 -3.74 -0.78
N GLN A 149 -10.23 -3.25 -1.58
CA GLN A 149 -10.26 -1.84 -1.95
C GLN A 149 -10.61 -0.94 -0.77
N ALA A 150 -11.52 -1.35 0.12
CA ALA A 150 -11.77 -0.62 1.36
C ALA A 150 -10.49 -0.44 2.19
N ALA A 151 -9.68 -1.51 2.33
CA ALA A 151 -8.39 -1.41 3.00
C ALA A 151 -7.40 -0.47 2.27
N LYS A 152 -7.29 -0.56 0.94
CA LYS A 152 -6.37 0.28 0.17
C LYS A 152 -6.78 1.76 0.11
N TRP A 153 -8.08 2.06 0.13
CA TRP A 153 -8.60 3.42 0.32
C TRP A 153 -8.22 3.95 1.71
N ALA A 154 -8.41 3.13 2.74
CA ALA A 154 -8.06 3.49 4.11
C ALA A 154 -6.55 3.73 4.28
N VAL A 155 -5.69 2.92 3.66
CA VAL A 155 -4.22 3.15 3.64
C VAL A 155 -3.89 4.51 3.02
N GLY A 156 -4.58 4.92 1.93
CA GLY A 156 -4.39 6.25 1.34
C GLY A 156 -4.71 7.37 2.33
N GLY A 157 -5.91 7.34 2.94
CA GLY A 157 -6.33 8.34 3.93
C GLY A 157 -5.44 8.36 5.19
N PHE A 158 -5.11 7.19 5.73
CA PHE A 158 -4.17 7.05 6.85
C PHE A 158 -2.82 7.70 6.54
N SER A 159 -2.28 7.45 5.36
CA SER A 159 -0.96 7.95 4.97
C SER A 159 -0.93 9.46 4.75
N GLU A 160 -2.02 10.04 4.24
CA GLU A 160 -2.15 11.50 4.08
C GLU A 160 -2.16 12.23 5.43
N VAL A 161 -2.87 11.67 6.43
CA VAL A 161 -2.85 12.19 7.81
C VAL A 161 -1.46 12.00 8.42
N LEU A 162 -0.91 10.79 8.34
CA LEU A 162 0.42 10.46 8.87
C LEU A 162 1.49 11.43 8.35
N ALA A 163 1.50 11.71 7.04
CA ALA A 163 2.49 12.61 6.43
C ALA A 163 2.47 14.02 7.06
N ARG A 164 1.28 14.51 7.42
CA ARG A 164 1.13 15.83 8.10
C ARG A 164 1.65 15.78 9.53
N GLU A 165 1.45 14.67 10.24
CA GLU A 165 1.90 14.51 11.62
C GLU A 165 3.41 14.34 11.73
N VAL A 166 4.03 13.58 10.82
CA VAL A 166 5.43 13.18 10.92
C VAL A 166 6.39 14.01 10.06
N GLY A 167 5.88 14.77 9.10
CA GLY A 167 6.69 15.66 8.26
C GLY A 167 7.59 16.62 9.07
N PRO A 168 7.07 17.32 10.10
CA PRO A 168 7.89 18.17 10.97
C PRO A 168 8.97 17.42 11.77
N LEU A 169 8.88 16.09 11.84
CA LEU A 169 9.87 15.21 12.46
C LEU A 169 10.93 14.69 11.49
N GLY A 170 10.93 15.17 10.24
CA GLY A 170 11.85 14.72 9.19
C GLY A 170 11.50 13.35 8.58
N ILE A 171 10.32 12.79 8.87
CA ILE A 171 9.88 11.50 8.35
C ILE A 171 9.02 11.70 7.11
N LYS A 172 9.44 11.12 5.99
CA LYS A 172 8.72 11.16 4.71
C LYS A 172 7.72 10.02 4.61
N VAL A 173 6.65 10.23 3.86
CA VAL A 173 5.63 9.20 3.59
C VAL A 173 5.32 9.19 2.09
N THR A 174 5.34 8.00 1.48
CA THR A 174 4.92 7.83 0.08
C THR A 174 3.98 6.64 -0.04
N VAL A 175 2.88 6.83 -0.75
CA VAL A 175 1.93 5.78 -1.13
C VAL A 175 2.15 5.42 -2.59
N LEU A 176 2.63 4.21 -2.85
CA LEU A 176 2.74 3.67 -4.20
C LEU A 176 1.42 3.02 -4.60
N GLU A 177 0.93 3.35 -5.78
CA GLU A 177 -0.38 2.92 -6.29
C GLU A 177 -0.22 2.20 -7.64
N PRO A 178 0.31 0.97 -7.63
CA PRO A 178 0.46 0.20 -8.85
C PRO A 178 -0.90 -0.24 -9.43
N GLY A 179 -0.93 -0.35 -10.75
CA GLY A 179 -1.92 -1.12 -11.51
C GLY A 179 -1.69 -2.62 -11.38
N GLY A 180 -2.18 -3.40 -12.33
CA GLY A 180 -1.92 -4.83 -12.41
C GLY A 180 -0.42 -5.12 -12.59
N LEU A 181 0.14 -6.01 -11.75
CA LEU A 181 1.54 -6.43 -11.80
C LEU A 181 1.65 -7.91 -12.19
N GLN A 182 2.64 -8.25 -13.01
CA GLN A 182 2.97 -9.62 -13.36
C GLN A 182 3.63 -10.33 -12.17
N THR A 183 2.83 -10.74 -11.21
CA THR A 183 3.25 -11.45 -9.99
C THR A 183 2.30 -12.59 -9.69
N ASP A 184 2.67 -13.46 -8.74
CA ASP A 184 1.77 -14.50 -8.20
C ASP A 184 0.58 -13.91 -7.41
N TRP A 185 0.40 -12.59 -7.39
CA TRP A 185 -0.70 -11.95 -6.69
C TRP A 185 -2.06 -12.36 -7.27
N ALA A 186 -2.16 -12.42 -8.60
CA ALA A 186 -3.32 -12.93 -9.31
C ALA A 186 -3.44 -14.48 -9.27
N GLY A 187 -2.48 -15.18 -8.67
CA GLY A 187 -2.48 -16.64 -8.46
C GLY A 187 -2.72 -16.97 -6.98
N SER A 188 -1.66 -17.43 -6.32
CA SER A 188 -1.74 -17.93 -4.93
C SER A 188 -2.10 -16.88 -3.85
N SER A 189 -2.06 -15.57 -4.17
CA SER A 189 -2.45 -14.49 -3.25
C SER A 189 -3.86 -13.97 -3.46
N MET A 190 -4.61 -14.48 -4.46
CA MET A 190 -6.01 -14.14 -4.66
C MET A 190 -6.86 -15.41 -4.55
N GLN A 191 -7.83 -15.39 -3.66
CA GLN A 191 -8.84 -16.43 -3.55
C GLN A 191 -10.12 -15.98 -4.25
N VAL A 192 -10.70 -16.87 -5.05
CA VAL A 192 -11.96 -16.64 -5.75
C VAL A 192 -12.95 -17.69 -5.27
N PRO A 193 -13.74 -17.39 -4.22
CA PRO A 193 -14.79 -18.30 -3.77
C PRO A 193 -15.90 -18.41 -4.82
N GLN A 194 -16.81 -19.36 -4.62
CA GLN A 194 -17.97 -19.52 -5.51
C GLN A 194 -18.82 -18.23 -5.54
N VAL A 195 -19.03 -17.70 -6.73
CA VAL A 195 -19.90 -16.53 -6.95
C VAL A 195 -21.35 -16.98 -7.06
N SER A 196 -22.24 -16.41 -6.25
CA SER A 196 -23.67 -16.73 -6.28
C SER A 196 -24.36 -16.23 -7.56
N GLY A 197 -25.50 -16.85 -7.89
CA GLY A 197 -26.24 -16.61 -9.15
C GLY A 197 -26.49 -15.13 -9.48
N PRO A 198 -26.99 -14.31 -8.56
CA PRO A 198 -27.27 -12.88 -8.80
C PRO A 198 -26.05 -12.06 -9.23
N TYR A 199 -24.84 -12.46 -8.83
CA TYR A 199 -23.59 -11.72 -9.08
C TYR A 199 -22.77 -12.26 -10.26
N GLN A 200 -23.28 -13.25 -11.01
CA GLN A 200 -22.56 -13.85 -12.14
C GLN A 200 -22.25 -12.84 -13.26
N ALA A 201 -23.15 -11.88 -13.51
CA ALA A 201 -22.97 -10.86 -14.54
C ALA A 201 -21.92 -9.78 -14.17
N THR A 202 -21.57 -9.65 -12.90
CA THR A 202 -20.63 -8.64 -12.39
C THR A 202 -19.36 -9.31 -11.85
N VAL A 203 -19.42 -9.83 -10.64
CA VAL A 203 -18.28 -10.49 -9.99
C VAL A 203 -17.87 -11.77 -10.73
N GLY A 204 -18.82 -12.56 -11.24
CA GLY A 204 -18.56 -13.74 -12.05
C GLY A 204 -17.81 -13.43 -13.35
N ALA A 205 -18.14 -12.33 -14.02
CA ALA A 205 -17.41 -11.86 -15.19
C ALA A 205 -15.97 -11.48 -14.84
N MET A 206 -15.75 -10.81 -13.71
CA MET A 206 -14.40 -10.47 -13.23
C MET A 206 -13.60 -11.74 -12.84
N ALA A 207 -14.25 -12.72 -12.21
CA ALA A 207 -13.63 -13.99 -11.86
C ALA A 207 -13.16 -14.75 -13.11
N LYS A 208 -13.95 -14.78 -14.17
CA LYS A 208 -13.57 -15.39 -15.46
C LYS A 208 -12.38 -14.69 -16.10
N VAL A 209 -12.38 -13.36 -16.15
CA VAL A 209 -11.23 -12.59 -16.67
C VAL A 209 -9.97 -12.91 -15.86
N HIS A 210 -10.11 -13.03 -14.54
CA HIS A 210 -9.00 -13.39 -13.66
C HIS A 210 -8.51 -14.83 -13.92
N GLU A 211 -9.41 -15.79 -14.09
CA GLU A 211 -9.08 -17.19 -14.39
C GLU A 211 -8.41 -17.36 -15.76
N GLU A 212 -8.94 -16.69 -16.80
CA GLU A 212 -8.45 -16.80 -18.17
C GLU A 212 -7.11 -16.11 -18.40
N LEU A 213 -6.94 -14.93 -17.83
CA LEU A 213 -5.78 -14.08 -18.10
C LEU A 213 -4.74 -14.11 -16.97
N GLY A 214 -5.17 -14.33 -15.73
CA GLY A 214 -4.30 -14.33 -14.56
C GLY A 214 -3.41 -13.08 -14.51
N SER A 215 -2.13 -13.26 -14.19
CA SER A 215 -1.15 -12.18 -14.20
C SER A 215 -0.62 -11.81 -15.60
N SER A 216 -0.93 -12.60 -16.63
CA SER A 216 -0.41 -12.37 -17.98
C SER A 216 -0.99 -11.12 -18.64
N ALA A 217 -2.21 -10.71 -18.26
CA ALA A 217 -2.83 -9.48 -18.72
C ALA A 217 -2.28 -8.21 -18.04
N ALA A 218 -1.54 -8.36 -16.96
CA ALA A 218 -1.01 -7.21 -16.22
C ALA A 218 0.16 -6.57 -17.00
N LEU A 219 0.11 -5.23 -17.13
CA LEU A 219 1.16 -4.47 -17.83
C LEU A 219 2.37 -4.18 -16.95
N GLY A 220 2.19 -4.20 -15.64
CA GLY A 220 3.21 -3.77 -14.68
C GLY A 220 4.28 -4.85 -14.46
N ASP A 221 5.54 -4.43 -14.57
CA ASP A 221 6.73 -5.22 -14.26
C ASP A 221 7.13 -5.00 -12.80
N PRO A 222 7.07 -6.02 -11.93
CA PRO A 222 7.41 -5.87 -10.52
C PRO A 222 8.89 -5.50 -10.30
N ALA A 223 9.80 -5.88 -11.18
CA ALA A 223 11.20 -5.49 -11.08
C ALA A 223 11.38 -3.99 -11.33
N LYS A 224 10.62 -3.41 -12.28
CA LYS A 224 10.61 -1.96 -12.49
C LYS A 224 9.99 -1.21 -11.32
N VAL A 225 8.93 -1.75 -10.72
CA VAL A 225 8.35 -1.16 -9.50
C VAL A 225 9.36 -1.19 -8.34
N ALA A 226 10.14 -2.26 -8.19
CA ALA A 226 11.21 -2.33 -7.21
C ALA A 226 12.28 -1.22 -7.43
N GLN A 227 12.63 -0.92 -8.69
CA GLN A 227 13.52 0.22 -8.98
C GLN A 227 12.89 1.58 -8.62
N VAL A 228 11.57 1.73 -8.79
CA VAL A 228 10.88 2.94 -8.33
C VAL A 228 10.92 3.07 -6.80
N VAL A 229 10.81 1.96 -6.06
CA VAL A 229 10.98 1.99 -4.59
C VAL A 229 12.35 2.53 -4.20
N LEU A 230 13.42 2.07 -4.85
CA LEU A 230 14.77 2.58 -4.61
C LEU A 230 14.91 4.06 -4.98
N ALA A 231 14.38 4.45 -6.14
CA ALA A 231 14.42 5.83 -6.59
C ALA A 231 13.70 6.77 -5.62
N VAL A 232 12.48 6.41 -5.19
CA VAL A 232 11.68 7.19 -4.24
C VAL A 232 12.37 7.26 -2.86
N ALA A 233 12.96 6.16 -2.40
CA ALA A 233 13.71 6.13 -1.14
C ALA A 233 14.91 7.09 -1.14
N GLY A 234 15.49 7.37 -2.31
CA GLY A 234 16.62 8.29 -2.48
C GLY A 234 16.24 9.76 -2.72
N MET A 235 14.94 10.10 -2.86
CA MET A 235 14.50 11.47 -3.12
C MET A 235 14.53 12.33 -1.85
N ASP A 236 14.96 13.59 -1.98
CA ASP A 236 14.84 14.57 -0.90
C ASP A 236 13.40 14.97 -0.65
N GLU A 237 12.62 15.17 -1.71
CA GLU A 237 11.21 15.52 -1.69
C GLU A 237 10.39 14.50 -2.49
N PRO A 238 10.11 13.31 -1.94
CA PRO A 238 9.31 12.31 -2.63
C PRO A 238 7.83 12.71 -2.69
N PRO A 239 7.10 12.27 -3.72
CA PRO A 239 5.66 12.51 -3.78
C PRO A 239 4.93 11.75 -2.66
N LEU A 240 3.90 12.37 -2.09
CA LEU A 240 3.05 11.69 -1.10
C LEU A 240 2.29 10.50 -1.72
N ARG A 241 1.82 10.64 -2.97
CA ARG A 241 1.16 9.55 -3.70
C ARG A 241 1.72 9.43 -5.12
N LEU A 242 2.04 8.21 -5.53
CA LEU A 242 2.64 7.93 -6.84
C LEU A 242 1.92 6.77 -7.52
N ILE A 243 1.23 7.07 -8.62
CA ILE A 243 0.58 6.07 -9.48
C ILE A 243 1.66 5.37 -10.32
N LEU A 244 1.59 4.04 -10.41
CA LEU A 244 2.56 3.25 -11.15
C LEU A 244 1.87 2.47 -12.29
N GLY A 245 2.22 2.82 -13.51
CA GLY A 245 1.71 2.22 -14.75
C GLY A 245 0.77 3.13 -15.52
N SER A 246 0.85 3.06 -16.85
CA SER A 246 0.04 3.88 -17.77
C SER A 246 -1.46 3.58 -17.66
N GLU A 247 -1.83 2.31 -17.51
CA GLU A 247 -3.20 1.87 -17.29
C GLU A 247 -3.74 2.43 -15.97
N ALA A 248 -2.98 2.28 -14.87
CA ALA A 248 -3.34 2.83 -13.57
C ALA A 248 -3.54 4.35 -13.61
N TYR A 249 -2.65 5.05 -14.32
CA TYR A 249 -2.76 6.50 -14.52
C TYR A 249 -4.06 6.88 -15.26
N ALA A 250 -4.38 6.17 -16.35
CA ALA A 250 -5.59 6.43 -17.12
C ALA A 250 -6.86 6.21 -16.27
N TYR A 251 -6.95 5.07 -15.57
CA TYR A 251 -8.10 4.78 -14.70
C TYR A 251 -8.22 5.76 -13.51
N ALA A 252 -7.11 6.10 -12.86
CA ALA A 252 -7.13 7.06 -11.76
C ALA A 252 -7.61 8.44 -12.20
N THR A 253 -7.12 8.91 -13.34
CA THR A 253 -7.51 10.20 -13.91
C THR A 253 -8.99 10.22 -14.26
N ALA A 254 -9.49 9.17 -14.92
CA ALA A 254 -10.91 9.04 -15.25
C ALA A 254 -11.80 9.01 -14.00
N ALA A 255 -11.42 8.24 -12.97
CA ALA A 255 -12.15 8.15 -11.72
C ALA A 255 -12.17 9.47 -10.94
N ALA A 256 -11.06 10.21 -10.93
CA ALA A 256 -10.99 11.52 -10.28
C ALA A 256 -11.89 12.55 -10.98
N ARG A 257 -11.87 12.56 -12.32
CA ARG A 257 -12.73 13.42 -13.13
C ARG A 257 -14.21 13.12 -12.90
N ALA A 258 -14.60 11.86 -12.95
CA ALA A 258 -16.00 11.45 -12.75
C ALA A 258 -16.54 11.87 -11.37
N ARG A 259 -15.70 11.80 -10.31
CA ARG A 259 -16.08 12.31 -8.98
C ARG A 259 -16.27 13.83 -8.97
N ALA A 260 -15.31 14.58 -9.53
CA ALA A 260 -15.41 16.03 -9.59
C ALA A 260 -16.65 16.49 -10.39
N GLU A 261 -16.98 15.81 -11.48
CA GLU A 261 -18.19 16.06 -12.25
C GLU A 261 -19.47 15.76 -11.45
N SER A 262 -19.48 14.65 -10.69
CA SER A 262 -20.57 14.31 -9.79
C SER A 262 -20.76 15.34 -8.68
N ASP A 263 -19.68 15.77 -8.03
CA ASP A 263 -19.73 16.77 -6.96
C ASP A 263 -20.27 18.11 -7.51
N ALA A 264 -19.79 18.52 -8.69
CA ALA A 264 -20.28 19.73 -9.36
C ALA A 264 -21.78 19.66 -9.72
N ALA A 265 -22.27 18.49 -10.14
CA ALA A 265 -23.68 18.30 -10.49
C ALA A 265 -24.63 18.45 -9.28
N TRP A 266 -24.14 18.21 -8.07
CA TRP A 266 -24.91 18.30 -6.82
C TRP A 266 -24.56 19.54 -6.00
N HIS A 267 -23.82 20.49 -6.56
CA HIS A 267 -23.34 21.70 -5.88
C HIS A 267 -24.43 22.42 -5.08
N ASP A 268 -25.58 22.74 -5.71
CA ASP A 268 -26.63 23.53 -5.06
C ASP A 268 -27.25 22.78 -3.86
N LEU A 269 -27.41 21.46 -3.98
CA LEU A 269 -27.86 20.63 -2.86
C LEU A 269 -26.79 20.56 -1.75
N THR A 270 -25.51 20.50 -2.13
CA THR A 270 -24.39 20.45 -1.19
C THR A 270 -24.36 21.73 -0.31
N ILE A 271 -24.43 22.91 -0.91
CA ILE A 271 -24.36 24.18 -0.18
C ILE A 271 -25.65 24.51 0.56
N SER A 272 -26.80 23.88 0.21
CA SER A 272 -28.09 24.11 0.89
C SER A 272 -28.08 23.69 2.36
N THR A 273 -27.06 22.98 2.83
CA THR A 273 -26.89 22.56 4.22
C THR A 273 -26.14 23.61 5.08
N ASP A 274 -25.69 24.69 4.48
CA ASP A 274 -25.06 25.79 5.21
C ASP A 274 -26.08 26.50 6.09
N ARG A 275 -25.64 27.00 7.23
CA ARG A 275 -26.46 27.84 8.09
C ARG A 275 -26.75 29.16 7.37
N ASP A 276 -27.96 29.69 7.56
CA ASP A 276 -28.37 30.96 6.94
C ASP A 276 -27.46 32.15 7.35
N ASP A 277 -26.92 32.13 8.57
CA ASP A 277 -26.03 33.14 9.14
C ASP A 277 -24.54 32.93 8.83
N ALA A 278 -24.18 31.95 7.98
CA ALA A 278 -22.78 31.70 7.59
C ALA A 278 -22.23 32.88 6.77
N THR A 279 -21.02 33.32 7.11
CA THR A 279 -20.33 34.41 6.39
C THR A 279 -19.72 33.90 5.08
N ASP A 280 -19.45 34.81 4.14
CA ASP A 280 -18.77 34.45 2.85
C ASP A 280 -17.40 33.79 3.09
N ALA A 281 -16.64 34.26 4.09
CA ALA A 281 -15.36 33.66 4.47
C ALA A 281 -15.51 32.22 5.02
N GLN A 282 -16.64 31.89 5.64
CA GLN A 282 -16.94 30.51 6.07
C GLN A 282 -17.38 29.65 4.90
N ARG A 283 -18.10 30.21 3.92
CA ARG A 283 -18.56 29.52 2.70
C ARG A 283 -17.42 29.24 1.71
N ASP A 284 -16.41 30.11 1.67
CA ASP A 284 -15.22 29.93 0.83
C ASP A 284 -13.92 30.18 1.64
N PRO A 285 -13.52 29.23 2.50
CA PRO A 285 -12.32 29.38 3.33
C PRO A 285 -11.01 29.42 2.55
N LEU A 286 -11.03 29.04 1.25
CA LEU A 286 -9.87 29.03 0.36
C LEU A 286 -9.80 30.29 -0.53
N ALA A 287 -10.74 31.21 -0.45
CA ALA A 287 -10.75 32.44 -1.25
C ALA A 287 -9.44 33.25 -1.09
N ALA A 288 -8.95 33.36 0.15
CA ALA A 288 -7.70 34.08 0.45
C ALA A 288 -6.43 33.38 -0.09
N ALA A 289 -6.48 32.10 -0.38
CA ALA A 289 -5.34 31.33 -0.92
C ALA A 289 -5.27 31.38 -2.47
N ARG A 290 -6.31 31.95 -3.11
CA ARG A 290 -6.42 32.04 -4.59
C ARG A 290 -6.01 33.42 -5.12
N GLY A 291 -5.74 34.39 -4.27
CA GLY A 291 -5.22 35.72 -4.60
C GLY A 291 -3.75 35.84 -4.28
#